data_d06473f5134e60ad7a9b360f6fcc2aa2
#
_entry.id   d06473f5134e60ad7a9b360f6fcc2aa2
#
_cell.length_a   1.000
_cell.length_b   1.000
_cell.length_c   1.000
_cell.angle_alpha   90.00
_cell.angle_beta   90.00
_cell.angle_gamma   90.00
#
_symmetry.space_group_name_H-M   'P 1'
#
loop_
_entity.id
_entity.type
_entity.pdbx_description
1 polymer ?
#
loop_
_entity_poly.entity_id
_entity_poly.type
_entity_poly.pdbx_seq_one_letter_code
_entity_poly.pdbx_strand_id
1 'polypeptide(L)'
;MLTPGGSAELLAPVRPSNNKLFYGSALLLILLIGPVLAWPALRALVLNSNYLPHRYCYLAQPGLVWTHVSADMLIGLAYVAISFTLAYMVYKGRRDIPFHWMFLAFGLFIVACGGTHFVETLTVWVPVYVFSAAVKIFTALASISTAAILPFTVPKVLSLIQKAKASEEMTAKLRRSEEAMRLQNVQLEAANKELEAFSYSVSHDLRAPLRSIDGFSQSLLEDCGDKLDPTDRDHLNRVRAAAGRMALLIDDLLNLSRITRSEMKRETVDLSAVARSIAADLQKTDDKRQVTFQIHDGLTTVGDPHLFRVMLTNLLDNSWKFTSKHPTAHIEFGCKSLGNGPTYFVSDDGAGFDPSYTGRLFGAFQRLHGVTEFPGTGIGLATVQRIVHRHGGRVWAEGAVEKGATFYFAF
;
A
#
# COMPACT_ATOMS: atom_id res chain seq x y z
N MET A 1 28.09 -19.06 8.17
CA MET A 1 27.93 -19.47 9.57
C MET A 1 27.34 -18.32 10.35
N LEU A 2 26.02 -18.38 10.59
CA LEU A 2 25.32 -17.69 11.69
C LEU A 2 23.85 -18.15 11.58
N THR A 3 23.43 -18.95 12.52
CA THR A 3 22.10 -19.52 12.73
C THR A 3 21.14 -18.45 13.26
N PRO A 4 19.88 -18.42 12.85
CA PRO A 4 18.82 -17.79 13.60
C PRO A 4 18.05 -18.86 14.39
N GLY A 5 18.32 -18.98 15.66
CA GLY A 5 17.47 -19.66 16.63
C GLY A 5 16.61 -18.65 17.36
N GLY A 6 15.33 -18.91 17.45
CA GLY A 6 14.40 -18.06 18.17
C GLY A 6 12.94 -18.43 17.90
N SER A 7 12.57 -19.71 18.11
CA SER A 7 11.17 -20.14 18.17
C SER A 7 10.53 -19.63 19.46
N ALA A 8 9.64 -18.65 19.33
CA ALA A 8 8.73 -18.24 20.39
C ALA A 8 7.70 -19.35 20.60
N GLU A 9 7.83 -20.11 21.67
CA GLU A 9 6.80 -21.00 22.21
C GLU A 9 5.57 -20.17 22.62
N LEU A 10 4.52 -20.24 21.81
CA LEU A 10 3.19 -19.75 22.15
C LEU A 10 2.62 -20.65 23.27
N LEU A 11 2.66 -20.15 24.49
CA LEU A 11 1.95 -20.69 25.64
C LEU A 11 0.46 -20.91 25.30
N ALA A 12 0.05 -22.17 25.18
CA ALA A 12 -1.34 -22.56 25.02
C ALA A 12 -2.13 -22.14 26.26
N PRO A 13 -3.32 -21.51 26.13
CA PRO A 13 -4.14 -21.14 27.26
C PRO A 13 -4.69 -22.41 27.96
N VAL A 14 -4.46 -22.48 29.25
CA VAL A 14 -4.98 -23.51 30.18
C VAL A 14 -6.50 -23.58 29.98
N ARG A 15 -7.02 -24.75 29.60
CA ARG A 15 -8.47 -25.04 29.52
C ARG A 15 -9.07 -25.01 30.90
N PRO A 16 -10.08 -24.18 31.19
CA PRO A 16 -10.82 -24.31 32.45
C PRO A 16 -11.61 -25.61 32.43
N SER A 17 -11.53 -26.36 33.54
CA SER A 17 -12.16 -27.68 33.72
C SER A 17 -13.70 -27.61 33.56
N ASN A 18 -14.25 -28.53 32.77
CA ASN A 18 -15.66 -28.65 32.40
C ASN A 18 -16.65 -28.93 33.56
N ASN A 19 -16.17 -28.99 34.80
CA ASN A 19 -16.99 -29.37 35.96
C ASN A 19 -18.01 -28.31 36.40
N LYS A 20 -17.80 -27.01 36.05
CA LYS A 20 -18.71 -25.95 36.51
C LYS A 20 -20.10 -25.98 35.85
N LEU A 21 -20.20 -26.46 34.60
CA LEU A 21 -21.51 -26.59 33.93
C LEU A 21 -22.31 -27.78 34.45
N PHE A 22 -21.64 -28.88 34.79
CA PHE A 22 -22.28 -30.09 35.35
C PHE A 22 -22.80 -29.83 36.76
N TYR A 23 -22.03 -29.14 37.59
CA TYR A 23 -22.48 -28.75 38.94
C TYR A 23 -23.60 -27.70 38.92
N GLY A 24 -23.62 -26.80 37.93
CA GLY A 24 -24.66 -25.80 37.75
C GLY A 24 -26.02 -26.41 37.40
N SER A 25 -26.05 -27.40 36.51
CA SER A 25 -27.31 -28.11 36.14
C SER A 25 -27.84 -29.01 37.26
N ALA A 26 -26.95 -29.70 38.00
CA ALA A 26 -27.32 -30.48 39.14
C ALA A 26 -27.88 -29.63 40.30
N LEU A 27 -27.26 -28.46 40.54
CA LEU A 27 -27.72 -27.49 41.54
C LEU A 27 -29.09 -26.90 41.16
N LEU A 28 -29.32 -26.61 39.86
CA LEU A 28 -30.61 -26.11 39.39
C LEU A 28 -31.75 -27.14 39.53
N LEU A 29 -31.46 -28.41 39.27
CA LEU A 29 -32.38 -29.52 39.52
C LEU A 29 -32.72 -29.67 41.00
N ILE A 30 -31.73 -29.60 41.90
CA ILE A 30 -31.91 -29.66 43.35
C ILE A 30 -32.71 -28.46 43.84
N LEU A 31 -32.48 -27.24 43.33
CA LEU A 31 -33.22 -26.03 43.67
C LEU A 31 -34.68 -26.06 43.20
N LEU A 32 -34.98 -26.72 42.06
CA LEU A 32 -36.33 -26.84 41.53
C LEU A 32 -37.13 -27.97 42.20
N ILE A 33 -36.52 -29.12 42.47
CA ILE A 33 -37.18 -30.32 43.02
C ILE A 33 -37.12 -30.34 44.54
N GLY A 34 -36.04 -29.82 45.13
CA GLY A 34 -35.86 -29.81 46.60
C GLY A 34 -36.98 -29.14 47.36
N PRO A 35 -37.48 -27.95 47.02
CA PRO A 35 -38.60 -27.31 47.69
C PRO A 35 -39.90 -28.07 47.55
N VAL A 36 -40.17 -28.77 46.45
CA VAL A 36 -41.37 -29.60 46.24
C VAL A 36 -41.33 -30.83 47.11
N LEU A 37 -40.17 -31.43 47.30
CA LEU A 37 -40.00 -32.62 48.17
C LEU A 37 -39.95 -32.25 49.61
N ALA A 38 -39.41 -31.09 50.00
CA ALA A 38 -39.22 -30.67 51.38
C ALA A 38 -40.41 -29.94 51.98
N TRP A 39 -41.32 -29.36 51.23
CA TRP A 39 -42.45 -28.57 51.73
C TRP A 39 -43.76 -29.34 51.59
N PRO A 40 -44.38 -29.79 52.66
CA PRO A 40 -45.60 -30.61 52.62
C PRO A 40 -46.78 -29.96 51.89
N ALA A 41 -46.95 -28.64 52.05
CA ALA A 41 -48.01 -27.90 51.37
C ALA A 41 -47.80 -27.85 49.83
N LEU A 42 -46.55 -27.67 49.37
CA LEU A 42 -46.22 -27.66 47.96
C LEU A 42 -46.32 -29.07 47.37
N ARG A 43 -45.94 -30.10 48.14
CA ARG A 43 -46.10 -31.49 47.76
C ARG A 43 -47.58 -31.88 47.64
N ALA A 44 -48.45 -31.45 48.58
CA ALA A 44 -49.89 -31.65 48.51
C ALA A 44 -50.55 -30.94 47.33
N LEU A 45 -50.03 -29.74 46.93
CA LEU A 45 -50.51 -29.01 45.78
C LEU A 45 -50.15 -29.71 44.47
N VAL A 46 -48.91 -30.24 44.34
CA VAL A 46 -48.42 -30.90 43.14
C VAL A 46 -48.96 -32.32 42.99
N LEU A 47 -49.03 -33.06 44.07
CA LEU A 47 -49.56 -34.48 44.17
C LEU A 47 -50.97 -34.50 44.71
N ASN A 48 -51.90 -33.78 44.09
CA ASN A 48 -53.26 -33.69 44.56
C ASN A 48 -53.99 -34.99 44.28
N SER A 49 -54.35 -35.75 45.42
CA SER A 49 -55.01 -37.02 45.37
C SER A 49 -56.50 -36.98 44.93
N ASN A 50 -57.04 -35.76 44.75
CA ASN A 50 -58.44 -35.61 44.34
C ASN A 50 -58.65 -35.80 42.83
N TYR A 51 -57.57 -35.91 42.03
CA TYR A 51 -57.62 -36.16 40.58
C TYR A 51 -57.29 -37.61 40.27
N LEU A 52 -57.99 -38.16 39.26
CA LEU A 52 -57.67 -39.47 38.71
C LEU A 52 -56.52 -39.41 37.72
N PRO A 53 -55.65 -40.45 37.73
CA PRO A 53 -54.62 -40.60 36.72
C PRO A 53 -55.20 -40.57 35.28
N HIS A 54 -54.46 -39.96 34.28
CA HIS A 54 -54.98 -39.78 32.96
C HIS A 54 -55.33 -41.07 32.20
N ARG A 55 -54.77 -42.22 32.60
CA ARG A 55 -55.13 -43.55 32.06
C ARG A 55 -56.60 -43.87 32.16
N TYR A 56 -57.32 -43.34 33.15
CA TYR A 56 -58.75 -43.56 33.33
C TYR A 56 -59.56 -42.80 32.24
N CYS A 57 -59.04 -41.71 31.70
CA CYS A 57 -59.64 -41.00 30.54
C CYS A 57 -59.62 -41.86 29.28
N TYR A 58 -58.67 -42.78 29.15
CA TYR A 58 -58.56 -43.78 28.11
C TYR A 58 -59.33 -45.06 28.39
N LEU A 59 -60.22 -45.04 29.32
CA LEU A 59 -60.93 -46.22 29.78
C LEU A 59 -59.99 -47.39 30.16
N ALA A 60 -58.77 -47.07 30.56
CA ALA A 60 -57.69 -48.03 30.89
C ALA A 60 -57.34 -49.02 29.75
N GLN A 61 -57.71 -48.73 28.50
CA GLN A 61 -57.38 -49.57 27.33
C GLN A 61 -55.90 -49.64 27.11
N PRO A 62 -55.22 -50.80 27.26
CA PRO A 62 -53.75 -50.87 27.26
C PRO A 62 -53.17 -50.39 25.94
N GLY A 63 -53.75 -50.70 24.79
CA GLY A 63 -53.24 -50.29 23.48
C GLY A 63 -53.20 -48.75 23.32
N LEU A 64 -54.28 -48.06 23.73
CA LEU A 64 -54.36 -46.61 23.63
C LEU A 64 -53.39 -45.91 24.59
N VAL A 65 -53.31 -46.41 25.84
CA VAL A 65 -52.36 -45.88 26.84
C VAL A 65 -50.95 -46.00 26.39
N TRP A 66 -50.50 -47.16 25.92
CA TRP A 66 -49.12 -47.35 25.45
C TRP A 66 -48.79 -46.60 24.17
N THR A 67 -49.77 -46.40 23.28
CA THR A 67 -49.57 -45.58 22.10
C THR A 67 -49.25 -44.13 22.49
N HIS A 68 -50.01 -43.52 23.39
CA HIS A 68 -49.75 -42.17 23.89
C HIS A 68 -48.41 -42.07 24.59
N VAL A 69 -48.14 -42.98 25.52
CA VAL A 69 -46.87 -43.01 26.28
C VAL A 69 -45.65 -43.12 25.35
N SER A 70 -45.70 -44.07 24.40
CA SER A 70 -44.57 -44.27 23.51
C SER A 70 -44.36 -43.06 22.57
N ALA A 71 -45.46 -42.46 22.08
CA ALA A 71 -45.38 -41.26 21.23
C ALA A 71 -44.77 -40.07 22.00
N ASP A 72 -45.27 -39.79 23.18
CA ASP A 72 -44.77 -38.68 24.02
C ASP A 72 -43.30 -38.88 24.43
N MET A 73 -42.93 -40.12 24.80
CA MET A 73 -41.54 -40.45 25.14
C MET A 73 -40.59 -40.25 23.92
N LEU A 74 -40.99 -40.72 22.75
CA LEU A 74 -40.19 -40.56 21.53
C LEU A 74 -40.03 -39.08 21.16
N ILE A 75 -41.10 -38.28 21.23
CA ILE A 75 -41.07 -36.82 20.98
C ILE A 75 -40.16 -36.14 22.00
N GLY A 76 -40.31 -36.44 23.28
CA GLY A 76 -39.47 -35.89 24.35
C GLY A 76 -37.97 -36.17 24.13
N LEU A 77 -37.66 -37.43 23.81
CA LEU A 77 -36.27 -37.85 23.51
C LEU A 77 -35.70 -37.12 22.23
N ALA A 78 -36.52 -36.97 21.20
CA ALA A 78 -36.12 -36.25 20.00
C ALA A 78 -35.77 -34.78 20.32
N TYR A 79 -36.59 -34.11 21.14
CA TYR A 79 -36.31 -32.73 21.56
C TYR A 79 -35.05 -32.60 22.40
N VAL A 80 -34.79 -33.57 23.30
CA VAL A 80 -33.53 -33.63 24.06
C VAL A 80 -32.33 -33.78 23.11
N ALA A 81 -32.41 -34.68 22.13
CA ALA A 81 -31.34 -34.89 21.15
C ALA A 81 -31.05 -33.61 20.31
N ILE A 82 -32.10 -32.91 19.85
CA ILE A 82 -31.96 -31.63 19.11
C ILE A 82 -31.29 -30.59 20.00
N SER A 83 -31.72 -30.48 21.26
CA SER A 83 -31.14 -29.51 22.21
C SER A 83 -29.66 -29.76 22.49
N PHE A 84 -29.27 -31.03 22.66
CA PHE A 84 -27.86 -31.41 22.81
C PHE A 84 -27.05 -31.06 21.55
N THR A 85 -27.59 -31.29 20.36
CA THR A 85 -26.93 -30.94 19.08
C THR A 85 -26.72 -29.44 18.97
N LEU A 86 -27.74 -28.64 19.30
CA LEU A 86 -27.63 -27.16 19.29
C LEU A 86 -26.61 -26.67 20.32
N ALA A 87 -26.65 -27.19 21.54
CA ALA A 87 -25.70 -26.85 22.60
C ALA A 87 -24.25 -27.21 22.19
N TYR A 88 -24.04 -28.38 21.58
CA TYR A 88 -22.74 -28.81 21.09
C TYR A 88 -22.25 -27.88 19.97
N MET A 89 -23.13 -27.52 19.02
CA MET A 89 -22.79 -26.60 17.92
C MET A 89 -22.38 -25.23 18.44
N VAL A 90 -23.13 -24.68 19.39
CA VAL A 90 -22.81 -23.40 20.05
C VAL A 90 -21.50 -23.50 20.84
N TYR A 91 -21.30 -24.59 21.59
CA TYR A 91 -20.06 -24.80 22.35
C TYR A 91 -18.82 -24.82 21.45
N LYS A 92 -18.89 -25.54 20.33
CA LYS A 92 -17.78 -25.67 19.37
C LYS A 92 -17.55 -24.40 18.57
N GLY A 93 -18.62 -23.72 18.13
CA GLY A 93 -18.59 -22.55 17.24
C GLY A 93 -18.75 -21.20 17.95
N ARG A 94 -18.74 -21.12 19.27
CA ARG A 94 -19.09 -19.90 20.03
C ARG A 94 -18.25 -18.66 19.71
N ARG A 95 -17.04 -18.83 19.14
CA ARG A 95 -16.16 -17.71 18.72
C ARG A 95 -16.51 -17.19 17.33
N ASP A 96 -17.09 -18.03 16.50
CA ASP A 96 -17.32 -17.77 15.08
C ASP A 96 -18.81 -17.54 14.77
N ILE A 97 -19.71 -17.97 15.69
CA ILE A 97 -21.15 -17.81 15.51
C ILE A 97 -21.61 -16.52 16.18
N PRO A 98 -22.01 -15.50 15.39
CA PRO A 98 -22.64 -14.30 15.93
C PRO A 98 -24.00 -14.67 16.54
N PHE A 99 -24.35 -13.99 17.66
CA PHE A 99 -25.62 -14.21 18.36
C PHE A 99 -25.82 -15.66 18.93
N HIS A 100 -24.73 -16.27 19.42
CA HIS A 100 -24.77 -17.62 20.05
C HIS A 100 -25.86 -17.76 21.15
N TRP A 101 -26.19 -16.65 21.84
CA TRP A 101 -27.27 -16.63 22.84
C TRP A 101 -28.66 -16.97 22.25
N MET A 102 -28.92 -16.66 20.99
CA MET A 102 -30.15 -16.96 20.26
C MET A 102 -30.33 -18.48 20.12
N PHE A 103 -29.26 -19.20 19.78
CA PHE A 103 -29.27 -20.66 19.68
C PHE A 103 -29.48 -21.31 21.04
N LEU A 104 -28.95 -20.71 22.11
CA LEU A 104 -29.17 -21.15 23.47
C LEU A 104 -30.63 -20.91 23.92
N ALA A 105 -31.20 -19.75 23.59
CA ALA A 105 -32.61 -19.45 23.87
C ALA A 105 -33.55 -20.40 23.12
N PHE A 106 -33.25 -20.70 21.84
CA PHE A 106 -33.98 -21.69 21.07
C PHE A 106 -33.83 -23.10 21.61
N GLY A 107 -32.64 -23.48 22.05
CA GLY A 107 -32.36 -24.74 22.71
C GLY A 107 -33.19 -24.89 24.04
N LEU A 108 -33.25 -23.82 24.83
CA LEU A 108 -34.07 -23.80 26.05
C LEU A 108 -35.56 -23.99 25.76
N PHE A 109 -36.08 -23.32 24.72
CA PHE A 109 -37.46 -23.51 24.25
C PHE A 109 -37.72 -24.98 23.85
N ILE A 110 -36.80 -25.61 23.11
CA ILE A 110 -36.94 -27.01 22.68
C ILE A 110 -36.90 -27.96 23.91
N VAL A 111 -36.03 -27.71 24.88
CA VAL A 111 -35.98 -28.48 26.15
C VAL A 111 -37.30 -28.35 26.91
N ALA A 112 -37.88 -27.13 26.97
CA ALA A 112 -39.17 -26.92 27.62
C ALA A 112 -40.29 -27.69 26.91
N CYS A 113 -40.32 -27.69 25.57
CA CYS A 113 -41.28 -28.51 24.80
C CYS A 113 -41.07 -30.00 25.05
N GLY A 114 -39.85 -30.51 25.07
CA GLY A 114 -39.56 -31.90 25.42
C GLY A 114 -40.03 -32.25 26.84
N GLY A 115 -39.84 -31.33 27.78
CA GLY A 115 -40.29 -31.47 29.16
C GLY A 115 -41.82 -31.66 29.31
N THR A 116 -42.63 -30.97 28.46
CA THR A 116 -44.09 -31.16 28.47
C THR A 116 -44.47 -32.59 28.14
N HIS A 117 -43.83 -33.23 27.15
CA HIS A 117 -44.09 -34.60 26.75
C HIS A 117 -43.73 -35.62 27.85
N PHE A 118 -42.62 -35.43 28.55
CA PHE A 118 -42.27 -36.28 29.68
C PHE A 118 -43.24 -36.13 30.84
N VAL A 119 -43.73 -34.93 31.11
CA VAL A 119 -44.72 -34.68 32.15
C VAL A 119 -46.08 -35.26 31.77
N GLU A 120 -46.50 -35.16 30.49
CA GLU A 120 -47.73 -35.84 30.01
C GLU A 120 -47.64 -37.35 30.18
N THR A 121 -46.53 -37.97 29.84
CA THR A 121 -46.30 -39.39 30.11
C THR A 121 -46.45 -39.72 31.60
N LEU A 122 -45.93 -38.86 32.50
CA LEU A 122 -46.05 -39.08 33.95
C LEU A 122 -47.54 -38.96 34.44
N THR A 123 -48.32 -38.03 33.86
CA THR A 123 -49.73 -37.81 34.20
C THR A 123 -50.61 -39.06 33.96
N VAL A 124 -50.17 -39.96 33.08
CA VAL A 124 -50.85 -41.21 32.79
C VAL A 124 -50.97 -42.05 34.01
N TRP A 125 -49.95 -42.08 34.91
CA TRP A 125 -49.94 -42.90 36.15
C TRP A 125 -50.13 -42.10 37.44
N VAL A 126 -49.64 -40.85 37.47
CA VAL A 126 -49.66 -39.99 38.65
C VAL A 126 -50.37 -38.68 38.32
N PRO A 127 -51.38 -38.22 39.04
CA PRO A 127 -52.20 -37.06 38.73
C PRO A 127 -51.47 -35.74 39.08
N VAL A 128 -50.35 -35.44 38.37
CA VAL A 128 -49.50 -34.22 38.58
C VAL A 128 -49.95 -33.06 37.68
N TYR A 129 -51.26 -32.83 37.53
CA TYR A 129 -51.84 -31.87 36.61
C TYR A 129 -51.42 -30.41 36.87
N VAL A 130 -51.28 -30.05 38.19
CA VAL A 130 -50.80 -28.67 38.51
C VAL A 130 -49.37 -28.44 38.02
N PHE A 131 -48.52 -29.46 38.19
CA PHE A 131 -47.14 -29.40 37.66
C PHE A 131 -47.11 -29.38 36.12
N SER A 132 -47.95 -30.22 35.49
CA SER A 132 -48.12 -30.21 34.04
C SER A 132 -48.55 -28.81 33.52
N ALA A 133 -49.54 -28.19 34.18
CA ALA A 133 -49.99 -26.84 33.87
C ALA A 133 -48.85 -25.80 33.98
N ALA A 134 -48.06 -25.86 35.04
CA ALA A 134 -46.92 -24.95 35.25
C ALA A 134 -45.85 -25.10 34.15
N VAL A 135 -45.50 -26.34 33.77
CA VAL A 135 -44.56 -26.62 32.69
C VAL A 135 -45.10 -26.10 31.34
N LYS A 136 -46.41 -26.30 31.07
CA LYS A 136 -47.06 -25.78 29.86
C LYS A 136 -47.03 -24.24 29.81
N ILE A 137 -47.31 -23.56 30.91
CA ILE A 137 -47.22 -22.09 31.01
C ILE A 137 -45.78 -21.61 30.71
N PHE A 138 -44.77 -22.25 31.34
CA PHE A 138 -43.37 -21.92 31.10
C PHE A 138 -42.99 -22.11 29.60
N THR A 139 -43.40 -23.23 29.02
CA THR A 139 -43.18 -23.51 27.60
C THR A 139 -43.87 -22.49 26.69
N ALA A 140 -45.11 -22.10 27.02
CA ALA A 140 -45.81 -21.07 26.27
C ALA A 140 -45.08 -19.71 26.33
N LEU A 141 -44.62 -19.29 27.51
CA LEU A 141 -43.82 -18.05 27.66
C LEU A 141 -42.52 -18.11 26.89
N ALA A 142 -41.80 -19.23 26.93
CA ALA A 142 -40.57 -19.44 26.16
C ALA A 142 -40.83 -19.37 24.64
N SER A 143 -41.93 -19.99 24.19
CA SER A 143 -42.35 -19.97 22.79
C SER A 143 -42.65 -18.56 22.29
N ILE A 144 -43.46 -17.80 23.03
CA ILE A 144 -43.85 -16.42 22.70
C ILE A 144 -42.59 -15.54 22.68
N SER A 145 -41.72 -15.66 23.67
CA SER A 145 -40.48 -14.88 23.74
C SER A 145 -39.56 -15.17 22.55
N THR A 146 -39.40 -16.44 22.18
CA THR A 146 -38.59 -16.84 21.02
C THR A 146 -39.21 -16.33 19.71
N ALA A 147 -40.51 -16.47 19.55
CA ALA A 147 -41.23 -15.98 18.37
C ALA A 147 -41.16 -14.44 18.22
N ALA A 148 -41.20 -13.72 19.33
CA ALA A 148 -41.07 -12.26 19.33
C ALA A 148 -39.64 -11.76 18.95
N ILE A 149 -38.61 -12.47 19.39
CA ILE A 149 -37.20 -12.06 19.19
C ILE A 149 -36.68 -12.44 17.80
N LEU A 150 -37.10 -13.56 17.25
CA LEU A 150 -36.56 -14.14 16.01
C LEU A 150 -36.64 -13.18 14.80
N PRO A 151 -37.75 -12.49 14.51
CA PRO A 151 -37.86 -11.58 13.38
C PRO A 151 -36.87 -10.42 13.41
N PHE A 152 -36.45 -9.97 14.58
CA PHE A 152 -35.48 -8.87 14.72
C PHE A 152 -34.02 -9.34 14.59
N THR A 153 -33.75 -10.62 14.78
CA THR A 153 -32.41 -11.18 14.72
C THR A 153 -32.02 -11.67 13.33
N VAL A 154 -32.98 -12.24 12.59
CA VAL A 154 -32.74 -12.77 11.23
C VAL A 154 -32.14 -11.72 10.27
N PRO A 155 -32.64 -10.48 10.14
CA PRO A 155 -32.03 -9.48 9.26
C PRO A 155 -30.60 -9.13 9.61
N LYS A 156 -30.27 -9.12 10.94
CA LYS A 156 -28.91 -8.86 11.40
C LYS A 156 -27.94 -9.97 11.00
N VAL A 157 -28.37 -11.22 11.11
CA VAL A 157 -27.56 -12.39 10.69
C VAL A 157 -27.32 -12.33 9.17
N LEU A 158 -28.37 -12.07 8.38
CA LEU A 158 -28.26 -11.96 6.93
C LEU A 158 -27.31 -10.82 6.51
N SER A 159 -27.40 -9.66 7.17
CA SER A 159 -26.49 -8.53 6.90
C SER A 159 -25.04 -8.85 7.20
N LEU A 160 -24.75 -9.65 8.24
CA LEU A 160 -23.38 -10.09 8.57
C LEU A 160 -22.84 -11.06 7.53
N ILE A 161 -23.65 -12.01 7.07
CA ILE A 161 -23.26 -12.94 5.99
C ILE A 161 -22.93 -12.16 4.71
N GLN A 162 -23.76 -11.17 4.35
CA GLN A 162 -23.52 -10.32 3.17
C GLN A 162 -22.21 -9.51 3.32
N LYS A 163 -21.97 -8.92 4.50
CA LYS A 163 -20.72 -8.18 4.77
C LYS A 163 -19.48 -9.09 4.71
N ALA A 164 -19.56 -10.29 5.26
CA ALA A 164 -18.48 -11.27 5.20
C ALA A 164 -18.15 -11.63 3.75
N LYS A 165 -19.16 -11.94 2.94
CA LYS A 165 -18.98 -12.23 1.51
C LYS A 165 -18.39 -11.05 0.72
N ALA A 166 -18.88 -9.83 0.97
CA ALA A 166 -18.34 -8.62 0.33
C ALA A 166 -16.87 -8.36 0.73
N SER A 167 -16.52 -8.63 1.98
CA SER A 167 -15.12 -8.54 2.47
C SER A 167 -14.20 -9.55 1.80
N GLU A 168 -14.64 -10.79 1.61
CA GLU A 168 -13.88 -11.82 0.89
C GLU A 168 -13.66 -11.44 -0.58
N GLU A 169 -14.70 -10.95 -1.26
CA GLU A 169 -14.59 -10.48 -2.64
C GLU A 169 -13.64 -9.29 -2.77
N MET A 170 -13.68 -8.35 -1.83
CA MET A 170 -12.78 -7.20 -1.82
C MET A 170 -11.32 -7.62 -1.59
N THR A 171 -11.09 -8.55 -0.66
CA THR A 171 -9.76 -9.10 -0.39
C THR A 171 -9.19 -9.84 -1.62
N ALA A 172 -10.03 -10.61 -2.31
CA ALA A 172 -9.63 -11.29 -3.54
C ALA A 172 -9.29 -10.31 -4.67
N LYS A 173 -10.05 -9.21 -4.82
CA LYS A 173 -9.74 -8.14 -5.78
C LYS A 173 -8.43 -7.44 -5.46
N LEU A 174 -8.20 -7.12 -4.18
CA LEU A 174 -6.96 -6.47 -3.72
C LEU A 174 -5.73 -7.34 -4.04
N ARG A 175 -5.78 -8.62 -3.71
CA ARG A 175 -4.68 -9.56 -4.03
C ARG A 175 -4.37 -9.63 -5.53
N ARG A 176 -5.40 -9.71 -6.38
CA ARG A 176 -5.21 -9.69 -7.83
C ARG A 176 -4.57 -8.40 -8.33
N SER A 177 -4.97 -7.25 -7.76
CA SER A 177 -4.38 -5.96 -8.10
C SER A 177 -2.91 -5.87 -7.66
N GLU A 178 -2.57 -6.37 -6.46
CA GLU A 178 -1.20 -6.42 -5.97
C GLU A 178 -0.31 -7.32 -6.84
N GLU A 179 -0.80 -8.50 -7.22
CA GLU A 179 -0.08 -9.41 -8.12
C GLU A 179 0.15 -8.76 -9.50
N ALA A 180 -0.86 -8.10 -10.06
CA ALA A 180 -0.72 -7.40 -11.33
C ALA A 180 0.31 -6.27 -11.26
N MET A 181 0.28 -5.44 -10.20
CA MET A 181 1.28 -4.40 -9.97
C MET A 181 2.69 -4.97 -9.81
N ARG A 182 2.83 -6.07 -9.06
CA ARG A 182 4.11 -6.74 -8.88
C ARG A 182 4.69 -7.23 -10.21
N LEU A 183 3.85 -7.83 -11.05
CA LEU A 183 4.26 -8.29 -12.37
C LEU A 183 4.69 -7.13 -13.27
N GLN A 184 3.93 -6.04 -13.27
CA GLN A 184 4.28 -4.81 -14.01
C GLN A 184 5.62 -4.21 -13.55
N ASN A 185 5.87 -4.17 -12.24
CA ASN A 185 7.14 -3.69 -11.71
C ASN A 185 8.32 -4.56 -12.16
N VAL A 186 8.18 -5.88 -12.12
CA VAL A 186 9.23 -6.81 -12.63
C VAL A 186 9.49 -6.59 -14.12
N GLN A 187 8.44 -6.41 -14.92
CA GLN A 187 8.58 -6.13 -16.36
C GLN A 187 9.25 -4.78 -16.61
N LEU A 188 8.88 -3.76 -15.86
CA LEU A 188 9.48 -2.43 -15.96
C LEU A 188 10.96 -2.45 -15.57
N GLU A 189 11.32 -3.16 -14.51
CA GLU A 189 12.72 -3.34 -14.10
C GLU A 189 13.53 -4.10 -15.16
N ALA A 190 12.96 -5.15 -15.76
CA ALA A 190 13.62 -5.91 -16.82
C ALA A 190 13.85 -5.04 -18.07
N ALA A 191 12.82 -4.33 -18.53
CA ALA A 191 12.92 -3.41 -19.68
C ALA A 191 13.92 -2.28 -19.41
N ASN A 192 13.97 -1.76 -18.20
CA ASN A 192 14.95 -0.76 -17.80
C ASN A 192 16.40 -1.30 -17.84
N LYS A 193 16.62 -2.52 -17.37
CA LYS A 193 17.95 -3.17 -17.43
C LYS A 193 18.39 -3.43 -18.86
N GLU A 194 17.47 -3.88 -19.71
CA GLU A 194 17.75 -4.12 -21.13
C GLU A 194 18.12 -2.80 -21.87
N LEU A 195 17.36 -1.73 -21.63
CA LEU A 195 17.66 -0.41 -22.19
C LEU A 195 19.03 0.12 -21.72
N GLU A 196 19.45 -0.19 -20.51
CA GLU A 196 20.77 0.17 -19.98
C GLU A 196 21.90 -0.57 -20.69
N ALA A 197 21.76 -1.90 -20.76
CA ALA A 197 22.73 -2.75 -21.43
C ALA A 197 22.89 -2.32 -22.91
N PHE A 198 21.77 -2.05 -23.57
CA PHE A 198 21.75 -1.54 -24.94
C PHE A 198 22.46 -0.18 -25.05
N SER A 199 22.09 0.79 -24.20
CA SER A 199 22.69 2.12 -24.22
C SER A 199 24.20 2.08 -23.97
N TYR A 200 24.66 1.21 -23.05
CA TYR A 200 26.05 1.01 -22.75
C TYR A 200 26.81 0.40 -23.93
N SER A 201 26.28 -0.71 -24.49
CA SER A 201 26.90 -1.40 -25.62
C SER A 201 27.01 -0.48 -26.85
N VAL A 202 25.92 0.16 -27.25
CA VAL A 202 25.90 1.09 -28.38
C VAL A 202 26.91 2.24 -28.20
N SER A 203 26.98 2.79 -26.98
CA SER A 203 27.90 3.89 -26.71
C SER A 203 29.36 3.45 -26.75
N HIS A 204 29.68 2.25 -26.27
CA HIS A 204 31.00 1.66 -26.36
C HIS A 204 31.39 1.44 -27.81
N ASP A 205 30.50 0.87 -28.61
CA ASP A 205 30.76 0.49 -29.99
C ASP A 205 30.84 1.72 -30.94
N LEU A 206 30.20 2.84 -30.58
CA LEU A 206 30.32 4.09 -31.29
C LEU A 206 31.61 4.87 -30.96
N ARG A 207 32.17 4.73 -29.75
CA ARG A 207 33.40 5.43 -29.36
C ARG A 207 34.63 4.96 -30.15
N ALA A 208 34.73 3.67 -30.46
CA ALA A 208 35.88 3.10 -31.14
C ALA A 208 36.06 3.70 -32.55
N PRO A 209 35.03 3.69 -33.44
CA PRO A 209 35.14 4.31 -34.75
C PRO A 209 35.36 5.83 -34.70
N LEU A 210 34.74 6.54 -33.74
CA LEU A 210 34.95 7.99 -33.58
C LEU A 210 36.39 8.33 -33.20
N ARG A 211 37.01 7.56 -32.30
CA ARG A 211 38.44 7.71 -31.98
C ARG A 211 39.33 7.45 -33.18
N SER A 212 38.99 6.48 -34.05
CA SER A 212 39.72 6.20 -35.25
C SER A 212 39.60 7.33 -36.26
N ILE A 213 38.39 7.89 -36.44
CA ILE A 213 38.16 9.05 -37.34
C ILE A 213 38.97 10.26 -36.84
N ASP A 214 38.91 10.59 -35.56
CA ASP A 214 39.66 11.70 -35.00
C ASP A 214 41.18 11.47 -35.13
N GLY A 215 41.65 10.26 -34.77
CA GLY A 215 43.08 9.90 -34.82
C GLY A 215 43.66 9.95 -36.26
N PHE A 216 42.98 9.35 -37.23
CA PHE A 216 43.46 9.42 -38.63
C PHE A 216 43.38 10.81 -39.18
N SER A 217 42.36 11.60 -38.86
CA SER A 217 42.26 13.01 -39.29
C SER A 217 43.35 13.85 -38.64
N GLN A 218 43.71 13.57 -37.39
CA GLN A 218 44.85 14.22 -36.72
C GLN A 218 46.20 13.86 -37.39
N SER A 219 46.45 12.57 -37.64
CA SER A 219 47.68 12.12 -38.29
C SER A 219 47.86 12.77 -39.68
N LEU A 220 46.75 12.87 -40.47
CA LEU A 220 46.82 13.57 -41.75
C LEU A 220 47.16 15.04 -41.62
N LEU A 221 46.66 15.74 -40.60
CA LEU A 221 47.01 17.13 -40.31
C LEU A 221 48.49 17.29 -39.89
N GLU A 222 49.01 16.33 -39.12
CA GLU A 222 50.40 16.36 -38.62
C GLU A 222 51.38 15.94 -39.68
N ASP A 223 51.13 14.84 -40.40
CA ASP A 223 52.09 14.25 -41.34
C ASP A 223 52.08 14.93 -42.72
N CYS A 224 50.93 15.47 -43.13
CA CYS A 224 50.75 16.05 -44.48
C CYS A 224 50.32 17.50 -44.40
N GLY A 225 50.36 18.19 -43.27
CA GLY A 225 49.86 19.54 -43.05
C GLY A 225 50.43 20.56 -44.07
N ASP A 226 51.73 20.47 -44.41
CA ASP A 226 52.40 21.35 -45.38
C ASP A 226 51.99 21.06 -46.82
N LYS A 227 51.39 19.88 -47.11
CA LYS A 227 50.94 19.48 -48.47
C LYS A 227 49.43 19.70 -48.65
N LEU A 228 48.68 19.93 -47.60
CA LEU A 228 47.24 20.18 -47.65
C LEU A 228 47.01 21.68 -47.99
N ASP A 229 46.06 21.91 -48.90
CA ASP A 229 45.60 23.28 -49.13
C ASP A 229 44.74 23.77 -47.90
N PRO A 230 44.50 25.09 -47.79
CA PRO A 230 43.71 25.62 -46.67
C PRO A 230 42.28 25.01 -46.56
N THR A 231 41.68 24.63 -47.67
CA THR A 231 40.33 24.03 -47.74
C THR A 231 40.34 22.60 -47.18
N ASP A 232 41.35 21.79 -47.60
CA ASP A 232 41.53 20.43 -47.13
C ASP A 232 41.77 20.39 -45.61
N ARG A 233 42.58 21.32 -45.11
CA ARG A 233 42.86 21.49 -43.69
C ARG A 233 41.59 21.89 -42.92
N ASP A 234 40.76 22.79 -43.45
CA ASP A 234 39.46 23.13 -42.86
C ASP A 234 38.53 21.92 -42.83
N HIS A 235 38.45 21.14 -43.91
CA HIS A 235 37.65 19.92 -43.97
C HIS A 235 38.06 18.93 -42.88
N LEU A 236 39.34 18.65 -42.69
CA LEU A 236 39.83 17.74 -41.63
C LEU A 236 39.52 18.28 -40.23
N ASN A 237 39.67 19.56 -39.99
CA ASN A 237 39.32 20.19 -38.73
C ASN A 237 37.81 20.06 -38.43
N ARG A 238 36.97 20.24 -39.47
CA ARG A 238 35.50 20.04 -39.34
C ARG A 238 35.11 18.59 -39.04
N VAL A 239 35.79 17.63 -39.68
CA VAL A 239 35.60 16.18 -39.38
C VAL A 239 35.95 15.87 -37.90
N ARG A 240 37.11 16.36 -37.45
CA ARG A 240 37.54 16.18 -36.05
C ARG A 240 36.57 16.82 -35.06
N ALA A 241 36.16 18.06 -35.34
CA ALA A 241 35.17 18.75 -34.53
C ALA A 241 33.81 18.00 -34.49
N ALA A 242 33.41 17.36 -35.59
CA ALA A 242 32.21 16.55 -35.65
C ALA A 242 32.36 15.24 -34.84
N ALA A 243 33.47 14.52 -34.96
CA ALA A 243 33.76 13.31 -34.19
C ALA A 243 33.82 13.62 -32.70
N GLY A 244 34.47 14.70 -32.28
CA GLY A 244 34.52 15.15 -30.89
C GLY A 244 33.12 15.47 -30.32
N ARG A 245 32.27 16.17 -31.10
CA ARG A 245 30.87 16.42 -30.69
C ARG A 245 30.06 15.14 -30.51
N MET A 246 30.22 14.15 -31.40
CA MET A 246 29.54 12.86 -31.27
C MET A 246 30.01 12.12 -30.02
N ALA A 247 31.30 12.15 -29.69
CA ALA A 247 31.81 11.53 -28.46
C ALA A 247 31.18 12.17 -27.22
N LEU A 248 31.08 13.51 -27.14
CA LEU A 248 30.42 14.21 -26.05
C LEU A 248 28.92 13.88 -25.93
N LEU A 249 28.20 13.77 -27.06
CA LEU A 249 26.79 13.39 -27.08
C LEU A 249 26.58 11.98 -26.50
N ILE A 250 27.46 11.03 -26.84
CA ILE A 250 27.44 9.68 -26.32
C ILE A 250 27.67 9.66 -24.80
N ASP A 251 28.66 10.42 -24.33
CA ASP A 251 28.99 10.52 -22.92
C ASP A 251 27.85 11.14 -22.11
N ASP A 252 27.25 12.20 -22.59
CA ASP A 252 26.11 12.87 -22.00
C ASP A 252 24.87 11.96 -21.94
N LEU A 253 24.61 11.18 -22.99
CA LEU A 253 23.50 10.20 -23.02
C LEU A 253 23.70 9.10 -22.00
N LEU A 254 24.92 8.58 -21.87
CA LEU A 254 25.25 7.59 -20.83
C LEU A 254 25.07 8.15 -19.42
N ASN A 255 25.55 9.38 -19.19
CA ASN A 255 25.39 10.05 -17.90
C ASN A 255 23.92 10.29 -17.57
N LEU A 256 23.10 10.73 -18.52
CA LEU A 256 21.65 10.86 -18.34
C LEU A 256 20.98 9.53 -17.98
N SER A 257 21.41 8.43 -18.60
CA SER A 257 20.93 7.09 -18.28
C SER A 257 21.32 6.66 -16.86
N ARG A 258 22.57 6.89 -16.44
CA ARG A 258 23.08 6.55 -15.09
C ARG A 258 22.41 7.35 -13.98
N ILE A 259 22.18 8.65 -14.18
CA ILE A 259 21.51 9.52 -13.21
C ILE A 259 20.13 8.98 -12.81
N THR A 260 19.44 8.29 -13.69
CA THR A 260 18.10 7.75 -13.42
C THR A 260 18.11 6.59 -12.41
N ARG A 261 19.23 5.88 -12.25
CA ARG A 261 19.28 4.52 -11.68
C ARG A 261 20.17 4.34 -10.46
N SER A 262 21.23 5.19 -10.28
CA SER A 262 22.09 5.09 -9.11
C SER A 262 21.26 5.22 -7.82
N GLU A 263 21.54 4.45 -6.81
CA GLU A 263 20.92 4.64 -5.50
C GLU A 263 21.15 6.08 -5.02
N MET A 264 20.07 6.76 -4.65
CA MET A 264 20.13 8.17 -4.28
C MET A 264 20.43 8.30 -2.79
N LYS A 265 21.55 8.89 -2.45
CA LYS A 265 21.89 9.25 -1.07
C LYS A 265 21.15 10.54 -0.71
N ARG A 266 20.49 10.57 0.44
CA ARG A 266 19.81 11.78 0.92
C ARG A 266 20.54 12.31 2.15
N GLU A 267 21.22 13.43 1.97
CA GLU A 267 21.89 14.16 3.04
C GLU A 267 21.68 15.67 2.87
N THR A 268 21.95 16.44 3.90
CA THR A 268 21.88 17.90 3.81
C THR A 268 23.07 18.42 3.03
N VAL A 269 22.79 19.10 1.92
CA VAL A 269 23.79 19.63 1.00
C VAL A 269 23.80 21.15 1.04
N ASP A 270 24.99 21.74 1.22
CA ASP A 270 25.23 23.17 1.07
C ASP A 270 25.42 23.52 -0.41
N LEU A 271 24.31 23.96 -1.04
CA LEU A 271 24.29 24.35 -2.46
C LEU A 271 25.15 25.60 -2.72
N SER A 272 25.27 26.50 -1.72
CA SER A 272 26.11 27.69 -1.83
C SER A 272 27.58 27.32 -1.96
N ALA A 273 28.05 26.39 -1.15
CA ALA A 273 29.43 25.90 -1.22
C ALA A 273 29.71 25.19 -2.57
N VAL A 274 28.75 24.35 -3.05
CA VAL A 274 28.86 23.68 -4.34
C VAL A 274 28.94 24.69 -5.47
N ALA A 275 28.04 25.69 -5.49
CA ALA A 275 28.00 26.72 -6.54
C ALA A 275 29.27 27.57 -6.56
N ARG A 276 29.80 27.95 -5.39
CA ARG A 276 31.10 28.69 -5.29
C ARG A 276 32.26 27.88 -5.85
N SER A 277 32.32 26.57 -5.56
CA SER A 277 33.35 25.69 -6.12
C SER A 277 33.28 25.66 -7.65
N ILE A 278 32.09 25.53 -8.23
CA ILE A 278 31.88 25.51 -9.67
C ILE A 278 32.24 26.89 -10.30
N ALA A 279 31.77 27.97 -9.68
CA ALA A 279 32.09 29.33 -10.18
C ALA A 279 33.61 29.60 -10.20
N ALA A 280 34.32 29.19 -9.14
CA ALA A 280 35.79 29.32 -9.10
C ALA A 280 36.51 28.49 -10.18
N ASP A 281 35.99 27.31 -10.50
CA ASP A 281 36.54 26.46 -11.54
C ASP A 281 36.25 27.06 -12.92
N LEU A 282 35.08 27.64 -13.16
CA LEU A 282 34.75 28.34 -14.41
C LEU A 282 35.63 29.57 -14.62
N GLN A 283 35.84 30.39 -13.60
CA GLN A 283 36.71 31.58 -13.68
C GLN A 283 38.17 31.23 -14.07
N LYS A 284 38.68 30.05 -13.66
CA LYS A 284 40.00 29.57 -14.05
C LYS A 284 40.12 29.16 -15.53
N THR A 285 38.99 28.83 -16.18
CA THR A 285 39.01 28.41 -17.59
C THR A 285 39.28 29.56 -18.56
N ASP A 286 38.90 30.79 -18.18
CA ASP A 286 39.17 32.01 -18.95
C ASP A 286 39.25 33.18 -17.97
N ASP A 287 40.48 33.51 -17.56
CA ASP A 287 40.81 34.55 -16.58
C ASP A 287 40.66 35.98 -17.16
N LYS A 288 40.49 36.10 -18.47
CA LYS A 288 40.29 37.40 -19.14
C LYS A 288 38.84 37.87 -19.16
N ARG A 289 37.90 36.94 -18.90
CA ARG A 289 36.48 37.29 -18.85
C ARG A 289 36.10 38.01 -17.55
N GLN A 290 35.35 39.10 -17.70
CA GLN A 290 34.83 39.87 -16.57
C GLN A 290 33.42 39.34 -16.19
N VAL A 291 33.37 38.27 -15.37
CA VAL A 291 32.13 37.68 -14.94
C VAL A 291 32.00 37.83 -13.40
N THR A 292 30.93 38.45 -12.96
CA THR A 292 30.57 38.56 -11.54
C THR A 292 29.61 37.44 -11.16
N PHE A 293 30.04 36.55 -10.24
CA PHE A 293 29.17 35.55 -9.62
C PHE A 293 28.63 36.10 -8.30
N GLN A 294 27.30 36.22 -8.21
CA GLN A 294 26.59 36.52 -6.97
C GLN A 294 25.95 35.26 -6.44
N ILE A 295 26.54 34.65 -5.41
CA ILE A 295 26.04 33.41 -4.81
C ILE A 295 25.56 33.72 -3.39
N HIS A 296 24.25 33.52 -3.15
CA HIS A 296 23.65 33.73 -1.82
C HIS A 296 24.18 32.71 -0.80
N ASP A 297 24.33 33.14 0.45
CA ASP A 297 24.82 32.32 1.53
C ASP A 297 23.72 31.41 2.13
N GLY A 298 24.12 30.27 2.69
CA GLY A 298 23.26 29.42 3.50
C GLY A 298 22.16 28.68 2.71
N LEU A 299 22.31 28.52 1.39
CA LEU A 299 21.36 27.76 0.58
C LEU A 299 21.58 26.27 0.78
N THR A 300 20.71 25.63 1.55
CA THR A 300 20.80 24.20 1.86
C THR A 300 19.54 23.47 1.45
N THR A 301 19.68 22.19 1.07
CA THR A 301 18.56 21.30 0.76
C THR A 301 18.93 19.86 1.07
N VAL A 302 17.94 18.96 1.11
CA VAL A 302 18.15 17.52 1.35
C VAL A 302 18.10 16.76 0.04
N GLY A 303 19.18 16.03 -0.28
CA GLY A 303 19.27 15.21 -1.49
C GLY A 303 20.67 14.67 -1.72
N ASP A 304 20.93 14.23 -2.96
CA ASP A 304 22.19 13.59 -3.32
C ASP A 304 23.24 14.66 -3.73
N PRO A 305 24.37 14.76 -3.00
CA PRO A 305 25.41 15.78 -3.26
C PRO A 305 26.01 15.69 -4.64
N HIS A 306 26.22 14.48 -5.16
CA HIS A 306 26.79 14.27 -6.48
C HIS A 306 25.81 14.76 -7.58
N LEU A 307 24.53 14.41 -7.45
CA LEU A 307 23.51 14.84 -8.41
C LEU A 307 23.30 16.35 -8.37
N PHE A 308 23.32 16.98 -7.19
CA PHE A 308 23.23 18.44 -7.08
C PHE A 308 24.44 19.16 -7.67
N ARG A 309 25.65 18.60 -7.50
CA ARG A 309 26.81 19.12 -8.19
C ARG A 309 26.65 19.05 -9.71
N VAL A 310 26.22 17.90 -10.26
CA VAL A 310 25.97 17.75 -11.71
C VAL A 310 24.92 18.75 -12.20
N MET A 311 23.84 18.92 -11.45
CA MET A 311 22.76 19.87 -11.78
C MET A 311 23.27 21.32 -11.81
N LEU A 312 23.95 21.76 -10.76
CA LEU A 312 24.47 23.12 -10.67
C LEU A 312 25.57 23.37 -11.70
N THR A 313 26.42 22.38 -11.98
CA THR A 313 27.40 22.48 -13.06
C THR A 313 26.70 22.74 -14.40
N ASN A 314 25.66 21.98 -14.75
CA ASN A 314 24.93 22.20 -16.01
C ASN A 314 24.28 23.60 -16.09
N LEU A 315 23.72 24.10 -14.97
CA LEU A 315 23.10 25.43 -14.95
C LEU A 315 24.15 26.54 -15.04
N LEU A 316 25.20 26.49 -14.23
CA LEU A 316 26.25 27.52 -14.21
C LEU A 316 27.10 27.54 -15.47
N ASP A 317 27.43 26.36 -16.06
CA ASP A 317 28.08 26.24 -17.35
C ASP A 317 27.23 26.87 -18.49
N ASN A 318 25.90 26.65 -18.42
CA ASN A 318 25.02 27.32 -19.40
C ASN A 318 25.06 28.84 -19.25
N SER A 319 24.94 29.36 -18.03
CA SER A 319 25.03 30.80 -17.78
C SER A 319 26.39 31.37 -18.21
N TRP A 320 27.48 30.67 -17.87
CA TRP A 320 28.82 31.04 -18.34
C TRP A 320 28.92 31.06 -19.87
N LYS A 321 28.41 30.09 -20.54
CA LYS A 321 28.41 29.94 -22.00
C LYS A 321 27.57 31.01 -22.68
N PHE A 322 26.32 31.21 -22.26
CA PHE A 322 25.39 32.12 -22.93
C PHE A 322 25.66 33.60 -22.66
N THR A 323 26.50 33.92 -21.68
CA THR A 323 27.04 35.28 -21.46
C THR A 323 28.34 35.55 -22.16
N SER A 324 28.92 34.60 -22.96
CA SER A 324 30.25 34.71 -23.52
C SER A 324 30.44 35.82 -24.57
N LYS A 325 29.34 36.35 -25.10
CA LYS A 325 29.37 37.46 -26.07
C LYS A 325 29.33 38.85 -25.40
N HIS A 326 29.06 38.92 -24.12
CA HIS A 326 28.99 40.17 -23.38
C HIS A 326 30.37 40.51 -22.80
N PRO A 327 30.80 41.78 -22.84
CA PRO A 327 32.10 42.20 -22.29
C PRO A 327 32.18 42.04 -20.78
N THR A 328 31.06 42.21 -20.09
CA THR A 328 30.86 41.92 -18.68
C THR A 328 29.62 41.05 -18.52
N ALA A 329 29.62 40.14 -17.55
CA ALA A 329 28.50 39.28 -17.30
C ALA A 329 28.17 39.18 -15.80
N HIS A 330 26.89 39.03 -15.49
CA HIS A 330 26.39 38.81 -14.15
C HIS A 330 25.64 37.48 -14.07
N ILE A 331 26.07 36.61 -13.14
CA ILE A 331 25.46 35.30 -12.91
C ILE A 331 25.10 35.24 -11.43
N GLU A 332 23.80 35.04 -11.12
CA GLU A 332 23.29 34.99 -9.77
C GLU A 332 22.75 33.60 -9.45
N PHE A 333 23.16 33.04 -8.30
CA PHE A 333 22.54 31.85 -7.72
C PHE A 333 21.92 32.22 -6.37
N GLY A 334 20.61 32.07 -6.25
CA GLY A 334 19.86 32.50 -5.08
C GLY A 334 18.65 31.63 -4.77
N CYS A 335 17.89 32.05 -3.77
CA CYS A 335 16.63 31.45 -3.37
C CYS A 335 15.58 32.53 -3.12
N LYS A 336 14.35 32.26 -3.56
CA LYS A 336 13.15 33.08 -3.31
C LYS A 336 12.06 32.22 -2.70
N SER A 337 11.19 32.80 -1.89
CA SER A 337 9.98 32.12 -1.43
C SER A 337 8.86 32.37 -2.44
N LEU A 338 8.58 31.38 -3.27
CA LEU A 338 7.50 31.40 -4.25
C LEU A 338 6.47 30.30 -3.87
N GLY A 339 5.45 30.65 -3.06
CA GLY A 339 4.41 29.71 -2.65
C GLY A 339 4.84 28.80 -1.49
N ASN A 340 4.74 27.48 -1.63
CA ASN A 340 4.84 26.49 -0.55
C ASN A 340 6.26 26.06 -0.14
N GLY A 341 7.30 26.81 -0.50
CA GLY A 341 8.67 26.43 -0.10
C GLY A 341 9.77 27.23 -0.77
N PRO A 342 11.05 26.91 -0.47
CA PRO A 342 12.18 27.55 -1.08
C PRO A 342 12.25 27.19 -2.58
N THR A 343 12.39 28.22 -3.41
CA THR A 343 12.62 28.08 -4.83
C THR A 343 14.00 28.64 -5.14
N TYR A 344 14.90 27.77 -5.57
CA TYR A 344 16.25 28.14 -5.97
C TYR A 344 16.22 28.60 -7.43
N PHE A 345 17.16 29.48 -7.78
CA PHE A 345 17.28 29.99 -9.15
C PHE A 345 18.73 30.25 -9.53
N VAL A 346 19.04 30.01 -10.80
CA VAL A 346 20.25 30.52 -11.48
C VAL A 346 19.79 31.49 -12.53
N SER A 347 20.30 32.72 -12.48
CA SER A 347 19.97 33.80 -13.39
C SER A 347 21.24 34.33 -14.09
N ASP A 348 21.13 34.68 -15.35
CA ASP A 348 22.19 35.31 -16.11
C ASP A 348 21.65 36.49 -16.97
N ASP A 349 22.54 37.39 -17.37
CA ASP A 349 22.27 38.52 -18.25
C ASP A 349 22.70 38.29 -19.70
N GLY A 350 22.78 37.01 -20.12
CA GLY A 350 23.26 36.61 -21.43
C GLY A 350 22.23 36.70 -22.53
N ALA A 351 22.45 35.91 -23.60
CA ALA A 351 21.66 35.93 -24.85
C ALA A 351 20.17 35.63 -24.64
N GLY A 352 19.79 35.02 -23.52
CA GLY A 352 18.40 34.65 -23.24
C GLY A 352 17.80 33.68 -24.25
N PHE A 353 16.48 33.65 -24.35
CA PHE A 353 15.75 32.81 -25.32
C PHE A 353 14.34 33.36 -25.58
N ASP A 354 13.74 32.96 -26.71
CA ASP A 354 12.34 33.28 -27.03
C ASP A 354 11.40 32.46 -26.10
N PRO A 355 10.52 33.12 -25.32
CA PRO A 355 9.60 32.46 -24.43
C PRO A 355 8.70 31.40 -25.05
N SER A 356 8.43 31.46 -26.34
CA SER A 356 7.64 30.46 -27.07
C SER A 356 8.27 29.05 -27.05
N TYR A 357 9.57 28.95 -26.80
CA TYR A 357 10.30 27.69 -26.71
C TYR A 357 10.46 27.13 -25.29
N THR A 358 9.90 27.78 -24.26
CA THR A 358 10.03 27.36 -22.85
C THR A 358 9.67 25.89 -22.63
N GLY A 359 8.59 25.41 -23.27
CA GLY A 359 8.14 24.02 -23.14
C GLY A 359 9.09 22.97 -23.74
N ARG A 360 10.06 23.38 -24.55
CA ARG A 360 11.03 22.50 -25.25
C ARG A 360 12.42 22.54 -24.62
N LEU A 361 12.72 23.50 -23.76
CA LEU A 361 14.05 23.74 -23.17
C LEU A 361 14.64 22.50 -22.47
N PHE A 362 13.82 21.73 -21.77
CA PHE A 362 14.25 20.58 -21.00
C PHE A 362 14.22 19.26 -21.79
N GLY A 363 13.88 19.31 -23.08
CA GLY A 363 13.92 18.13 -23.96
C GLY A 363 15.35 17.73 -24.27
N ALA A 364 15.65 16.43 -24.34
CA ALA A 364 16.95 15.93 -24.75
C ALA A 364 17.21 16.33 -26.22
N PHE A 365 18.46 16.71 -26.53
CA PHE A 365 18.92 17.17 -27.89
C PHE A 365 18.23 18.46 -28.37
N GLN A 366 17.52 19.18 -27.50
CA GLN A 366 16.92 20.47 -27.85
C GLN A 366 17.95 21.59 -27.72
N ARG A 367 18.02 22.43 -28.73
CA ARG A 367 18.91 23.61 -28.81
C ARG A 367 18.14 24.77 -29.40
N LEU A 368 18.22 25.95 -28.79
CA LEU A 368 17.58 27.17 -29.28
C LEU A 368 18.54 28.08 -30.06
N HIS A 369 19.84 27.96 -29.77
CA HIS A 369 20.89 28.70 -30.47
C HIS A 369 21.67 27.80 -31.41
N GLY A 370 22.22 28.37 -32.49
CA GLY A 370 23.03 27.67 -33.50
C GLY A 370 24.30 27.05 -32.94
N VAL A 371 24.80 25.99 -33.60
CA VAL A 371 26.04 25.28 -33.20
C VAL A 371 27.25 26.19 -33.28
N THR A 372 27.26 27.12 -34.24
CA THR A 372 28.32 28.10 -34.44
C THR A 372 28.25 29.25 -33.45
N GLU A 373 27.11 29.45 -32.83
CA GLU A 373 26.87 30.55 -31.92
C GLU A 373 27.29 30.23 -30.49
N PHE A 374 26.81 29.08 -29.96
CA PHE A 374 27.19 28.59 -28.66
C PHE A 374 27.42 27.05 -28.70
N PRO A 375 28.55 26.54 -28.20
CA PRO A 375 28.82 25.12 -28.20
C PRO A 375 27.90 24.36 -27.23
N GLY A 376 27.60 23.06 -27.48
CA GLY A 376 26.87 22.21 -26.54
C GLY A 376 26.09 21.08 -27.21
N THR A 377 25.68 20.11 -26.44
CA THR A 377 25.01 18.88 -26.87
C THR A 377 23.47 18.95 -26.83
N GLY A 378 22.90 19.87 -26.05
CA GLY A 378 21.45 19.95 -25.81
C GLY A 378 20.94 18.92 -24.79
N ILE A 379 21.81 18.30 -23.99
CA ILE A 379 21.44 17.30 -22.95
C ILE A 379 21.49 17.90 -21.55
N GLY A 380 22.25 18.96 -21.31
CA GLY A 380 22.46 19.55 -20.00
C GLY A 380 21.16 19.88 -19.23
N LEU A 381 20.21 20.58 -19.88
CA LEU A 381 18.93 20.91 -19.23
C LEU A 381 18.02 19.71 -19.04
N ALA A 382 18.07 18.73 -19.93
CA ALA A 382 17.37 17.45 -19.71
C ALA A 382 17.94 16.70 -18.48
N THR A 383 19.25 16.79 -18.27
CA THR A 383 19.93 16.27 -17.07
C THR A 383 19.44 16.99 -15.81
N VAL A 384 19.36 18.32 -15.83
CA VAL A 384 18.80 19.13 -14.74
C VAL A 384 17.36 18.70 -14.39
N GLN A 385 16.49 18.61 -15.39
CA GLN A 385 15.12 18.17 -15.21
C GLN A 385 15.03 16.78 -14.57
N ARG A 386 15.83 15.85 -15.07
CA ARG A 386 15.88 14.48 -14.56
C ARG A 386 16.30 14.43 -13.09
N ILE A 387 17.32 15.20 -12.71
CA ILE A 387 17.80 15.28 -11.32
C ILE A 387 16.74 15.88 -10.42
N VAL A 388 16.13 16.99 -10.81
CA VAL A 388 15.07 17.66 -10.02
C VAL A 388 13.86 16.75 -9.84
N HIS A 389 13.35 16.12 -10.90
CA HIS A 389 12.23 15.16 -10.81
C HIS A 389 12.56 13.96 -9.96
N ARG A 390 13.80 13.48 -9.97
CA ARG A 390 14.23 12.36 -9.14
C ARG A 390 14.21 12.69 -7.65
N HIS A 391 14.41 13.96 -7.29
CA HIS A 391 14.27 14.47 -5.94
C HIS A 391 12.81 14.81 -5.57
N GLY A 392 11.85 14.59 -6.47
CA GLY A 392 10.43 14.90 -6.28
C GLY A 392 10.08 16.37 -6.54
N GLY A 393 11.00 17.11 -7.12
CA GLY A 393 10.90 18.54 -7.37
C GLY A 393 10.36 18.90 -8.77
N ARG A 394 10.32 20.20 -9.03
CA ARG A 394 9.94 20.80 -10.32
C ARG A 394 10.98 21.80 -10.79
N VAL A 395 11.14 21.92 -12.12
CA VAL A 395 12.04 22.89 -12.77
C VAL A 395 11.30 23.63 -13.87
N TRP A 396 11.61 24.93 -14.02
CA TRP A 396 11.07 25.77 -15.09
C TRP A 396 12.06 26.91 -15.38
N ALA A 397 11.81 27.67 -16.45
CA ALA A 397 12.67 28.77 -16.83
C ALA A 397 11.85 29.97 -17.33
N GLU A 398 12.41 31.15 -17.16
CA GLU A 398 11.96 32.41 -17.72
C GLU A 398 13.13 33.05 -18.44
N GLY A 399 12.86 33.73 -19.54
CA GLY A 399 13.91 34.42 -20.31
C GLY A 399 13.33 35.29 -21.41
N ALA A 400 14.15 36.19 -21.91
CA ALA A 400 13.85 36.98 -23.10
C ALA A 400 15.14 37.19 -23.91
N VAL A 401 15.00 37.26 -25.24
CA VAL A 401 16.14 37.44 -26.17
C VAL A 401 16.91 38.68 -25.75
N GLU A 402 18.25 38.57 -25.64
CA GLU A 402 19.21 39.60 -25.23
C GLU A 402 18.91 40.24 -23.84
N LYS A 403 18.13 39.58 -22.98
CA LYS A 403 17.83 40.02 -21.59
C LYS A 403 18.16 38.98 -20.53
N GLY A 404 18.82 37.88 -20.96
CA GLY A 404 19.21 36.81 -20.08
C GLY A 404 18.13 35.76 -19.85
N ALA A 405 18.45 34.82 -19.00
CA ALA A 405 17.59 33.70 -18.59
C ALA A 405 17.65 33.45 -17.09
N THR A 406 16.56 32.95 -16.55
CA THR A 406 16.49 32.50 -15.16
C THR A 406 15.90 31.09 -15.13
N PHE A 407 16.65 30.15 -14.55
CA PHE A 407 16.23 28.76 -14.35
C PHE A 407 15.89 28.56 -12.89
N TYR A 408 14.66 28.12 -12.63
CA TYR A 408 14.13 27.89 -11.29
C TYR A 408 14.01 26.41 -11.01
N PHE A 409 14.26 26.00 -9.77
CA PHE A 409 13.99 24.65 -9.29
C PHE A 409 13.57 24.65 -7.82
N ALA A 410 12.70 23.70 -7.45
CA ALA A 410 12.20 23.52 -6.10
C ALA A 410 12.06 22.02 -5.78
N PHE A 411 12.26 21.65 -4.50
CA PHE A 411 12.20 20.27 -4.02
C PHE A 411 11.11 20.10 -2.95
#